data_674731675bfa78a6bf0f0b275f1e38dd
#
_entry.id   674731675bfa78a6bf0f0b275f1e38dd
#
_cell.length_a   1.000
_cell.length_b   1.000
_cell.length_c   1.000
_cell.angle_alpha   90.00
_cell.angle_beta   90.00
_cell.angle_gamma   90.00
#
_symmetry.space_group_name_H-M   'P 1'
#
loop_
_entity.id
_entity.type
_entity.pdbx_description
1 polymer ?
#
loop_
_entity_poly.entity_id
_entity_poly.type
_entity_poly.pdbx_seq_one_letter_code
_entity_poly.pdbx_strand_id
1 'polypeptide(L)'
;MLRRKWKREIIMAGRQRANGEGSIRERYPGCWEGRYTAGYDILTGKRIQKGVFAKTRKECAAKLARAIQQDTGPYYRKGKGYDSQPLSTWIRLWFDSYTKPNLRPSSADGYRSMIENHIIPVLGHIQLSKLSSIQIQRFYNDLHTQGRLDNHGNRKYEPLSASTVKHIHAVLSGALKQAVKERIIPFNPCDNCKIPKREKKEMHVLPQDKIGAYLDEAKRLGVYALFYLELTSGLRRGELLGLEWADLNPETRMLTVNKQLTRSGGELCISVPKTENSIRTIALPENTVALLIDEHNKHPDSPLMFWCPRTNGYWSPDSLRHLHKQMLAAAGVDESVRFHDLRHTFSTLAIQSGVDAKTVAGMLGHYSAAFTLDTYTHVTEQMKQSAAEKIGVFINASVNVQVNVVHSPSTAADDDCESDQTA
;
A
#
# COMPACT_ATOMS: atom_id res chain seq x y z
N MET A 1 -74.10 27.76 55.47
CA MET A 1 -73.37 28.30 54.33
C MET A 1 -71.92 27.78 54.34
N LEU A 2 -71.61 26.87 53.46
CA LEU A 2 -70.42 26.09 53.45
C LEU A 2 -69.34 26.80 52.62
N ARG A 3 -68.21 27.23 53.21
CA ARG A 3 -67.02 27.68 52.52
C ARG A 3 -66.13 26.45 52.21
N ARG A 4 -66.12 26.02 50.97
CA ARG A 4 -65.09 25.03 50.47
C ARG A 4 -63.75 25.70 50.36
N LYS A 5 -62.76 25.26 51.16
CA LYS A 5 -61.33 25.58 51.05
C LYS A 5 -60.81 24.81 49.87
N TRP A 6 -60.37 25.54 48.83
CA TRP A 6 -59.52 24.99 47.78
C TRP A 6 -58.07 24.95 48.28
N LYS A 7 -57.57 23.77 48.55
CA LYS A 7 -56.11 23.55 48.63
C LYS A 7 -55.53 23.65 47.22
N ARG A 8 -54.80 24.72 46.94
CA ARG A 8 -53.94 24.77 45.79
C ARG A 8 -52.72 23.90 46.09
N GLU A 9 -52.65 22.71 45.51
CA GLU A 9 -51.40 21.96 45.34
C GLU A 9 -50.53 22.75 44.40
N ILE A 10 -49.42 23.26 44.91
CA ILE A 10 -48.34 23.83 44.12
C ILE A 10 -47.66 22.63 43.46
N ILE A 11 -48.05 22.31 42.23
CA ILE A 11 -47.27 21.41 41.36
C ILE A 11 -45.97 22.13 41.10
N MET A 12 -44.91 21.69 41.78
CA MET A 12 -43.53 22.09 41.49
C MET A 12 -43.25 21.78 40.03
N ALA A 13 -43.32 22.78 39.17
CA ALA A 13 -42.94 22.68 37.77
C ALA A 13 -41.52 22.14 37.72
N GLY A 14 -41.37 20.90 37.29
CA GLY A 14 -40.07 20.29 37.10
C GLY A 14 -39.25 21.17 36.18
N ARG A 15 -38.08 21.57 36.65
CA ARG A 15 -37.07 22.37 35.92
C ARG A 15 -36.91 21.79 34.53
N GLN A 16 -37.42 22.47 33.49
CA GLN A 16 -37.19 22.06 32.09
C GLN A 16 -35.66 21.98 31.85
N ARG A 17 -35.20 20.75 31.56
CA ARG A 17 -33.81 20.53 31.27
C ARG A 17 -33.48 21.15 29.91
N ALA A 18 -32.26 21.66 29.77
CA ALA A 18 -31.78 22.19 28.51
C ALA A 18 -31.78 21.10 27.40
N ASN A 19 -32.07 21.52 26.17
CA ASN A 19 -32.03 20.61 25.01
C ASN A 19 -30.66 19.95 24.91
N GLY A 20 -30.57 18.61 25.01
CA GLY A 20 -29.36 17.84 24.92
C GLY A 20 -28.89 17.14 26.20
N GLU A 21 -29.48 17.45 27.38
CA GLU A 21 -29.09 16.83 28.65
C GLU A 21 -29.62 15.38 28.84
N GLY A 22 -30.47 14.91 27.93
CA GLY A 22 -31.08 13.58 28.03
C GLY A 22 -32.14 13.46 29.10
N SER A 23 -32.77 12.30 29.25
CA SER A 23 -33.81 11.99 30.25
C SER A 23 -33.35 10.83 31.13
N ILE A 24 -33.68 10.88 32.42
CA ILE A 24 -33.40 9.80 33.36
C ILE A 24 -34.73 9.41 33.99
N ARG A 25 -35.05 8.12 33.94
CA ARG A 25 -36.24 7.53 34.55
C ARG A 25 -35.89 6.24 35.28
N GLU A 26 -36.68 5.93 36.28
CA GLU A 26 -36.66 4.60 36.88
C GLU A 26 -37.49 3.66 36.00
N ARG A 27 -36.91 2.57 35.55
CA ARG A 27 -37.58 1.59 34.71
C ARG A 27 -38.31 0.54 35.54
N TYR A 28 -37.70 0.12 36.63
CA TYR A 28 -38.21 -0.71 37.70
C TYR A 28 -37.37 -0.48 38.97
N PRO A 29 -37.83 -0.85 40.16
CA PRO A 29 -37.14 -0.57 41.41
C PRO A 29 -35.67 -0.97 41.35
N GLY A 30 -34.77 -0.02 41.60
CA GLY A 30 -33.28 -0.24 41.57
C GLY A 30 -32.64 -0.25 40.16
N CYS A 31 -33.38 0.06 39.08
CA CYS A 31 -32.83 0.18 37.73
C CYS A 31 -33.18 1.54 37.10
N TRP A 32 -32.21 2.40 37.00
CA TRP A 32 -32.34 3.72 36.40
C TRP A 32 -31.83 3.71 34.94
N GLU A 33 -32.65 4.19 34.02
CA GLU A 33 -32.37 4.33 32.61
C GLU A 33 -32.17 5.81 32.27
N GLY A 34 -30.98 6.14 31.73
CA GLY A 34 -30.66 7.44 31.12
C GLY A 34 -30.72 7.34 29.61
N ARG A 35 -31.56 8.13 28.96
CA ARG A 35 -31.65 8.18 27.48
C ARG A 35 -31.24 9.55 26.97
N TYR A 36 -30.48 9.57 25.89
CA TYR A 36 -30.14 10.78 25.17
C TYR A 36 -30.28 10.60 23.67
N THR A 37 -30.49 11.70 22.97
CA THR A 37 -30.42 11.72 21.52
C THR A 37 -28.98 11.90 21.13
N ALA A 38 -28.36 10.85 20.62
CA ALA A 38 -26.98 10.87 20.11
C ALA A 38 -26.89 11.81 18.90
N GLY A 39 -27.85 11.69 17.98
CA GLY A 39 -27.95 12.50 16.79
C GLY A 39 -29.04 11.98 15.86
N TYR A 40 -28.86 12.23 14.59
CA TYR A 40 -29.73 11.78 13.51
C TYR A 40 -28.91 11.03 12.47
N ASP A 41 -29.47 9.94 11.97
CA ASP A 41 -28.89 9.18 10.89
C ASP A 41 -28.72 10.06 9.65
N ILE A 42 -27.55 10.02 9.05
CA ILE A 42 -27.14 10.93 7.97
C ILE A 42 -27.94 10.67 6.70
N LEU A 43 -28.28 9.40 6.42
CA LEU A 43 -28.97 8.99 5.21
C LEU A 43 -30.48 9.06 5.34
N THR A 44 -31.03 8.62 6.49
CA THR A 44 -32.48 8.48 6.70
C THR A 44 -33.10 9.64 7.47
N GLY A 45 -32.29 10.51 8.09
CA GLY A 45 -32.73 11.60 8.94
C GLY A 45 -33.42 11.14 10.25
N LYS A 46 -33.44 9.84 10.54
CA LYS A 46 -34.10 9.29 11.75
C LYS A 46 -33.28 9.60 13.00
N ARG A 47 -33.99 9.85 14.10
CA ARG A 47 -33.39 10.13 15.39
C ARG A 47 -32.72 8.88 15.98
N ILE A 48 -31.42 8.98 16.30
CA ILE A 48 -30.68 7.93 16.99
C ILE A 48 -30.71 8.20 18.49
N GLN A 49 -31.27 7.29 19.26
CA GLN A 49 -31.29 7.33 20.72
C GLN A 49 -30.38 6.26 21.29
N LYS A 50 -29.63 6.65 22.32
CA LYS A 50 -28.78 5.74 23.11
C LYS A 50 -29.20 5.79 24.57
N GLY A 51 -28.98 4.69 25.29
CA GLY A 51 -29.34 4.56 26.72
C GLY A 51 -28.17 4.06 27.54
N VAL A 52 -28.14 4.48 28.81
CA VAL A 52 -27.24 3.98 29.85
C VAL A 52 -28.07 3.49 31.04
N PHE A 53 -27.56 2.49 31.76
CA PHE A 53 -28.24 1.91 32.91
C PHE A 53 -27.36 1.98 34.15
N ALA A 54 -28.00 2.20 35.32
CA ALA A 54 -27.33 2.19 36.61
C ALA A 54 -28.30 1.81 37.75
N LYS A 55 -27.76 1.42 38.89
CA LYS A 55 -28.55 1.04 40.08
C LYS A 55 -29.15 2.25 40.81
N THR A 56 -28.54 3.42 40.70
CA THR A 56 -28.97 4.65 41.33
C THR A 56 -29.14 5.80 40.34
N ARG A 57 -30.02 6.76 40.64
CA ARG A 57 -30.22 7.94 39.81
C ARG A 57 -28.95 8.80 39.66
N LYS A 58 -28.14 8.91 40.72
CA LYS A 58 -26.90 9.69 40.73
C LYS A 58 -25.86 9.04 39.80
N GLU A 59 -25.70 7.74 39.89
CA GLU A 59 -24.81 6.98 39.04
C GLU A 59 -25.25 7.01 37.56
N CYS A 60 -26.55 6.89 37.31
CA CYS A 60 -27.13 7.00 35.98
C CYS A 60 -26.85 8.37 35.36
N ALA A 61 -26.98 9.44 36.13
CA ALA A 61 -26.70 10.81 35.69
C ALA A 61 -25.22 10.98 35.33
N ALA A 62 -24.31 10.46 36.14
CA ALA A 62 -22.87 10.49 35.87
C ALA A 62 -22.47 9.69 34.60
N LYS A 63 -23.03 8.47 34.44
CA LYS A 63 -22.83 7.65 33.24
C LYS A 63 -23.42 8.33 32.00
N LEU A 64 -24.58 8.93 32.10
CA LEU A 64 -25.25 9.64 31.02
C LEU A 64 -24.41 10.84 30.53
N ALA A 65 -23.93 11.65 31.48
CA ALA A 65 -23.08 12.80 31.15
C ALA A 65 -21.78 12.37 30.43
N ARG A 66 -21.10 11.33 30.92
CA ARG A 66 -19.92 10.75 30.27
C ARG A 66 -20.22 10.21 28.87
N ALA A 67 -21.33 9.45 28.72
CA ALA A 67 -21.75 8.89 27.45
C ALA A 67 -22.05 10.00 26.41
N ILE A 68 -22.71 11.07 26.81
CA ILE A 68 -23.01 12.24 25.94
C ILE A 68 -21.71 12.93 25.51
N GLN A 69 -20.73 13.06 26.42
CA GLN A 69 -19.46 13.72 26.17
C GLN A 69 -18.53 12.87 25.25
N GLN A 70 -18.55 11.56 25.43
CA GLN A 70 -17.68 10.62 24.71
C GLN A 70 -18.28 10.11 23.40
N ASP A 71 -19.53 10.43 23.12
CA ASP A 71 -20.21 9.90 21.93
C ASP A 71 -19.77 10.61 20.65
N THR A 72 -18.97 9.90 19.86
CA THR A 72 -18.40 10.32 18.57
C THR A 72 -18.98 9.56 17.38
N GLY A 73 -20.20 8.99 17.51
CA GLY A 73 -20.82 8.17 16.47
C GLY A 73 -21.05 8.91 15.14
N PRO A 74 -21.28 8.17 14.05
CA PRO A 74 -21.44 8.72 12.69
C PRO A 74 -22.87 9.24 12.47
N TYR A 75 -23.25 10.33 13.13
CA TYR A 75 -24.56 10.98 13.01
C TYR A 75 -24.42 12.50 13.17
N TYR A 76 -25.34 13.27 12.55
CA TYR A 76 -25.35 14.72 12.72
C TYR A 76 -26.23 15.15 13.91
N ARG A 77 -25.93 16.30 14.52
CA ARG A 77 -26.74 16.90 15.59
C ARG A 77 -27.60 18.01 15.02
N LYS A 78 -28.93 17.80 15.03
CA LYS A 78 -29.92 18.78 14.52
C LYS A 78 -29.79 20.13 15.24
N GLY A 79 -29.75 21.22 14.47
CA GLY A 79 -29.62 22.59 14.99
C GLY A 79 -28.21 23.11 15.17
N LYS A 80 -27.17 22.27 14.84
CA LYS A 80 -25.80 22.69 14.72
C LYS A 80 -25.34 22.44 13.28
N GLY A 81 -24.75 23.42 12.62
CA GLY A 81 -24.18 23.25 11.28
C GLY A 81 -23.14 22.14 11.21
N TYR A 82 -22.82 21.67 10.02
CA TYR A 82 -21.79 20.64 9.84
C TYR A 82 -20.42 21.07 10.36
N ASP A 83 -20.14 22.37 10.42
CA ASP A 83 -18.94 22.97 10.98
C ASP A 83 -18.74 22.66 12.49
N SER A 84 -19.85 22.48 13.22
CA SER A 84 -19.85 22.12 14.65
C SER A 84 -19.80 20.61 14.90
N GLN A 85 -19.88 19.78 13.84
CA GLN A 85 -19.75 18.34 13.97
C GLN A 85 -18.28 17.93 14.20
N PRO A 86 -18.02 16.83 14.93
CA PRO A 86 -16.68 16.29 15.05
C PRO A 86 -16.15 15.79 13.69
N LEU A 87 -14.85 15.87 13.51
CA LEU A 87 -14.18 15.38 12.30
C LEU A 87 -14.55 13.92 11.99
N SER A 88 -14.70 13.07 13.01
CA SER A 88 -15.08 11.66 12.84
C SER A 88 -16.39 11.47 12.09
N THR A 89 -17.38 12.35 12.33
CA THR A 89 -18.67 12.31 11.62
C THR A 89 -18.48 12.69 10.15
N TRP A 90 -17.78 13.79 9.90
CA TRP A 90 -17.56 14.27 8.55
C TRP A 90 -16.70 13.32 7.69
N ILE A 91 -15.59 12.83 8.24
CA ILE A 91 -14.65 12.01 7.46
C ILE A 91 -15.26 10.66 7.04
N ARG A 92 -16.11 10.07 7.89
CA ARG A 92 -16.87 8.85 7.55
C ARG A 92 -17.91 9.13 6.48
N LEU A 93 -18.68 10.23 6.62
CA LEU A 93 -19.63 10.65 5.59
C LEU A 93 -18.94 10.89 4.25
N TRP A 94 -17.83 11.63 4.25
CA TRP A 94 -17.03 11.87 3.07
C TRP A 94 -16.51 10.58 2.45
N PHE A 95 -15.99 9.68 3.27
CA PHE A 95 -15.49 8.40 2.77
C PHE A 95 -16.60 7.58 2.12
N ASP A 96 -17.72 7.37 2.79
CA ASP A 96 -18.79 6.51 2.30
C ASP A 96 -19.55 7.11 1.11
N SER A 97 -19.77 8.42 1.08
CA SER A 97 -20.60 9.07 0.05
C SER A 97 -19.81 9.58 -1.15
N TYR A 98 -18.59 10.12 -0.96
CA TYR A 98 -17.84 10.78 -2.03
C TYR A 98 -16.67 9.95 -2.57
N THR A 99 -16.05 9.12 -1.73
CA THR A 99 -14.78 8.52 -2.07
C THR A 99 -14.88 7.03 -2.34
N LYS A 100 -15.48 6.26 -1.45
CA LYS A 100 -15.61 4.80 -1.55
C LYS A 100 -16.26 4.31 -2.83
N PRO A 101 -17.33 4.94 -3.38
CA PRO A 101 -17.94 4.48 -4.63
C PRO A 101 -17.00 4.51 -5.84
N ASN A 102 -15.96 5.37 -5.79
CA ASN A 102 -15.00 5.55 -6.87
C ASN A 102 -13.67 4.82 -6.62
N LEU A 103 -13.54 4.10 -5.49
CA LEU A 103 -12.32 3.38 -5.15
C LEU A 103 -12.47 1.88 -5.42
N ARG A 104 -11.35 1.25 -5.81
CA ARG A 104 -11.26 -0.22 -5.79
C ARG A 104 -11.35 -0.72 -4.34
N PRO A 105 -11.87 -1.94 -4.11
CA PRO A 105 -12.07 -2.49 -2.77
C PRO A 105 -10.81 -2.42 -1.89
N SER A 106 -9.65 -2.84 -2.39
CA SER A 106 -8.38 -2.78 -1.65
C SER A 106 -7.93 -1.37 -1.28
N SER A 107 -8.23 -0.38 -2.13
CA SER A 107 -7.95 1.04 -1.82
C SER A 107 -8.91 1.57 -0.76
N ALA A 108 -10.19 1.18 -0.84
CA ALA A 108 -11.20 1.54 0.14
C ALA A 108 -10.85 0.97 1.53
N ASP A 109 -10.35 -0.27 1.60
CA ASP A 109 -9.88 -0.87 2.86
C ASP A 109 -8.69 -0.11 3.44
N GLY A 110 -7.74 0.31 2.58
CA GLY A 110 -6.60 1.16 2.98
C GLY A 110 -7.05 2.51 3.53
N TYR A 111 -7.97 3.19 2.87
CA TYR A 111 -8.54 4.47 3.34
C TYR A 111 -9.25 4.29 4.67
N ARG A 112 -10.10 3.26 4.79
CA ARG A 112 -10.81 2.94 6.04
C ARG A 112 -9.82 2.70 7.18
N SER A 113 -8.77 1.93 6.95
CA SER A 113 -7.73 1.68 7.95
C SER A 113 -7.05 2.98 8.41
N MET A 114 -6.70 3.89 7.48
CA MET A 114 -6.11 5.18 7.84
C MET A 114 -7.07 6.06 8.65
N ILE A 115 -8.36 6.06 8.29
CA ILE A 115 -9.39 6.84 8.97
C ILE A 115 -9.62 6.31 10.38
N GLU A 116 -9.92 5.01 10.52
CA GLU A 116 -10.35 4.43 11.79
C GLU A 116 -9.19 4.23 12.78
N ASN A 117 -7.99 3.85 12.29
CA ASN A 117 -6.88 3.49 13.15
C ASN A 117 -5.95 4.67 13.46
N HIS A 118 -5.89 5.69 12.60
CA HIS A 118 -4.94 6.80 12.79
C HIS A 118 -5.63 8.15 12.97
N ILE A 119 -6.56 8.54 12.08
CA ILE A 119 -7.13 9.90 12.10
C ILE A 119 -8.14 10.06 13.23
N ILE A 120 -9.13 9.18 13.31
CA ILE A 120 -10.23 9.29 14.28
C ILE A 120 -9.78 9.20 15.75
N PRO A 121 -8.87 8.30 16.13
CA PRO A 121 -8.45 8.20 17.52
C PRO A 121 -7.80 9.48 18.08
N VAL A 122 -7.17 10.28 17.21
CA VAL A 122 -6.43 11.49 17.62
C VAL A 122 -7.22 12.76 17.33
N LEU A 123 -7.76 12.92 16.12
CA LEU A 123 -8.40 14.15 15.67
C LEU A 123 -9.92 14.06 15.61
N GLY A 124 -10.47 12.84 15.66
CA GLY A 124 -11.89 12.59 15.38
C GLY A 124 -12.89 13.30 16.30
N HIS A 125 -12.51 13.61 17.54
CA HIS A 125 -13.33 14.31 18.52
C HIS A 125 -13.39 15.82 18.31
N ILE A 126 -12.46 16.39 17.54
CA ILE A 126 -12.35 17.83 17.31
C ILE A 126 -13.43 18.28 16.34
N GLN A 127 -14.11 19.38 16.64
CA GLN A 127 -15.09 20.02 15.75
C GLN A 127 -14.38 20.54 14.49
N LEU A 128 -15.00 20.39 13.32
CA LEU A 128 -14.42 20.85 12.04
C LEU A 128 -14.01 22.32 12.08
N SER A 129 -14.87 23.20 12.64
CA SER A 129 -14.59 24.64 12.78
C SER A 129 -13.45 24.97 13.73
N LYS A 130 -13.04 24.04 14.59
CA LYS A 130 -11.95 24.21 15.57
C LYS A 130 -10.68 23.46 15.20
N LEU A 131 -10.67 22.75 14.09
CA LEU A 131 -9.52 22.00 13.63
C LEU A 131 -8.47 22.98 13.03
N SER A 132 -7.32 23.04 13.66
CA SER A 132 -6.23 23.97 13.26
C SER A 132 -5.05 23.25 12.59
N SER A 133 -4.30 23.98 11.76
CA SER A 133 -3.08 23.47 11.11
C SER A 133 -2.03 23.01 12.14
N ILE A 134 -1.95 23.67 13.31
CA ILE A 134 -1.00 23.31 14.39
C ILE A 134 -1.35 21.93 14.97
N GLN A 135 -2.63 21.63 15.18
CA GLN A 135 -3.06 20.31 15.67
C GLN A 135 -2.74 19.22 14.66
N ILE A 136 -3.00 19.48 13.37
CA ILE A 136 -2.69 18.55 12.29
C ILE A 136 -1.16 18.36 12.15
N GLN A 137 -0.38 19.43 12.26
CA GLN A 137 1.08 19.32 12.20
C GLN A 137 1.65 18.47 13.36
N ARG A 138 1.16 18.67 14.58
CA ARG A 138 1.53 17.82 15.74
C ARG A 138 1.15 16.37 15.48
N PHE A 139 -0.05 16.12 14.99
CA PHE A 139 -0.49 14.78 14.62
C PHE A 139 0.46 14.11 13.61
N TYR A 140 0.92 14.81 12.56
CA TYR A 140 1.87 14.23 11.60
C TYR A 140 3.25 13.97 12.23
N ASN A 141 3.71 14.83 13.12
CA ASN A 141 4.94 14.61 13.85
C ASN A 141 4.85 13.39 14.77
N ASP A 142 3.74 13.25 15.50
CA ASP A 142 3.49 12.11 16.38
C ASP A 142 3.38 10.79 15.58
N LEU A 143 2.74 10.80 14.42
CA LEU A 143 2.70 9.63 13.52
C LEU A 143 4.09 9.23 13.07
N HIS A 144 4.95 10.21 12.76
CA HIS A 144 6.29 9.96 12.27
C HIS A 144 7.26 9.46 13.35
N THR A 145 7.01 9.80 14.61
CA THR A 145 7.86 9.40 15.74
C THR A 145 7.38 8.14 16.46
N GLN A 146 6.06 7.94 16.60
CA GLN A 146 5.48 6.87 17.42
C GLN A 146 4.12 6.36 16.91
N GLY A 147 3.82 6.55 15.64
CA GLY A 147 2.48 6.28 15.08
C GLY A 147 2.19 4.83 14.71
N ARG A 148 3.16 3.91 14.84
CA ARG A 148 2.97 2.52 14.42
C ARG A 148 2.03 1.77 15.36
N LEU A 149 1.16 0.96 14.75
CA LEU A 149 0.22 0.08 15.46
C LEU A 149 0.67 -1.38 15.31
N ASP A 150 0.33 -2.21 16.30
CA ASP A 150 0.46 -3.67 16.20
C ASP A 150 -0.71 -4.27 15.40
N ASN A 151 -0.71 -5.61 15.27
CA ASN A 151 -1.78 -6.33 14.56
C ASN A 151 -3.15 -6.25 15.26
N HIS A 152 -3.18 -5.81 16.51
CA HIS A 152 -4.38 -5.64 17.33
C HIS A 152 -4.82 -4.17 17.43
N GLY A 153 -4.11 -3.24 16.76
CA GLY A 153 -4.43 -1.81 16.75
C GLY A 153 -3.84 -1.03 17.92
N ASN A 154 -3.00 -1.64 18.78
CA ASN A 154 -2.33 -0.93 19.88
C ASN A 154 -1.08 -0.19 19.38
N ARG A 155 -0.76 0.94 19.99
CA ARG A 155 0.44 1.72 19.64
C ARG A 155 1.72 0.99 20.07
N LYS A 156 2.64 0.82 19.13
CA LYS A 156 3.97 0.27 19.38
C LYS A 156 5.02 1.30 19.78
N TYR A 157 4.66 2.60 19.73
CA TYR A 157 5.61 3.71 19.94
C TYR A 157 6.81 3.68 18.97
N GLU A 158 6.61 3.13 17.78
CA GLU A 158 7.58 3.09 16.69
C GLU A 158 7.17 4.09 15.59
N PRO A 159 8.11 4.63 14.80
CA PRO A 159 7.82 5.56 13.73
C PRO A 159 7.03 4.93 12.57
N LEU A 160 6.11 5.71 11.99
CA LEU A 160 5.58 5.44 10.66
C LEU A 160 6.50 6.01 9.58
N SER A 161 6.57 5.33 8.44
CA SER A 161 7.33 5.86 7.30
C SER A 161 6.75 7.19 6.80
N ALA A 162 7.60 8.07 6.30
CA ALA A 162 7.17 9.33 5.68
C ALA A 162 6.13 9.11 4.55
N SER A 163 6.23 7.99 3.82
CA SER A 163 5.25 7.60 2.80
C SER A 163 3.88 7.31 3.41
N THR A 164 3.81 6.61 4.55
CA THR A 164 2.54 6.32 5.23
C THR A 164 1.91 7.61 5.76
N VAL A 165 2.71 8.49 6.37
CA VAL A 165 2.23 9.81 6.83
C VAL A 165 1.68 10.64 5.66
N LYS A 166 2.36 10.61 4.49
CA LYS A 166 1.87 11.26 3.27
C LYS A 166 0.53 10.69 2.79
N HIS A 167 0.31 9.40 2.87
CA HIS A 167 -0.98 8.80 2.52
C HIS A 167 -2.09 9.21 3.51
N ILE A 168 -1.80 9.21 4.82
CA ILE A 168 -2.76 9.68 5.83
C ILE A 168 -3.09 11.17 5.61
N HIS A 169 -2.09 12.01 5.29
CA HIS A 169 -2.32 13.40 4.89
C HIS A 169 -3.24 13.50 3.66
N ALA A 170 -3.01 12.70 2.62
CA ALA A 170 -3.83 12.74 1.41
C ALA A 170 -5.30 12.42 1.70
N VAL A 171 -5.58 11.45 2.57
CA VAL A 171 -6.93 11.09 3.02
C VAL A 171 -7.56 12.24 3.82
N LEU A 172 -6.87 12.76 4.82
CA LEU A 172 -7.39 13.86 5.67
C LEU A 172 -7.60 15.14 4.85
N SER A 173 -6.60 15.53 4.04
CA SER A 173 -6.69 16.71 3.18
C SER A 173 -7.80 16.58 2.13
N GLY A 174 -8.01 15.38 1.57
CA GLY A 174 -9.12 15.10 0.65
C GLY A 174 -10.49 15.32 1.30
N ALA A 175 -10.67 14.83 2.51
CA ALA A 175 -11.91 15.02 3.27
C ALA A 175 -12.15 16.51 3.61
N LEU A 176 -11.11 17.23 4.02
CA LEU A 176 -11.21 18.64 4.36
C LEU A 176 -11.37 19.54 3.12
N LYS A 177 -10.75 19.20 1.99
CA LYS A 177 -11.00 19.87 0.69
C LYS A 177 -12.46 19.76 0.27
N GLN A 178 -13.07 18.59 0.48
CA GLN A 178 -14.51 18.45 0.21
C GLN A 178 -15.33 19.28 1.17
N ALA A 179 -14.96 19.36 2.45
CA ALA A 179 -15.64 20.22 3.43
C ALA A 179 -15.60 21.71 3.04
N VAL A 180 -14.49 22.17 2.42
CA VAL A 180 -14.38 23.52 1.86
C VAL A 180 -15.33 23.70 0.67
N LYS A 181 -15.38 22.72 -0.25
CA LYS A 181 -16.31 22.75 -1.40
C LYS A 181 -17.78 22.82 -0.98
N GLU A 182 -18.12 22.08 0.06
CA GLU A 182 -19.48 22.09 0.68
C GLU A 182 -19.72 23.33 1.56
N ARG A 183 -18.76 24.27 1.64
CA ARG A 183 -18.83 25.49 2.47
C ARG A 183 -19.04 25.23 3.96
N ILE A 184 -18.60 24.05 4.44
CA ILE A 184 -18.67 23.68 5.86
C ILE A 184 -17.55 24.36 6.64
N ILE A 185 -16.37 24.49 6.05
CA ILE A 185 -15.21 25.21 6.59
C ILE A 185 -14.68 26.18 5.54
N PRO A 186 -14.11 27.33 5.95
CA PRO A 186 -13.67 28.37 5.01
C PRO A 186 -12.38 28.03 4.26
N PHE A 187 -11.50 27.21 4.82
CA PHE A 187 -10.23 26.79 4.24
C PHE A 187 -9.83 25.41 4.76
N ASN A 188 -8.90 24.76 4.03
CA ASN A 188 -8.37 23.47 4.44
C ASN A 188 -7.15 23.64 5.36
N PRO A 189 -7.23 23.31 6.64
CA PRO A 189 -6.13 23.46 7.57
C PRO A 189 -4.90 22.57 7.26
N CYS A 190 -5.04 21.55 6.40
CA CYS A 190 -3.91 20.74 5.96
C CYS A 190 -2.95 21.48 5.01
N ASP A 191 -3.40 22.51 4.31
CA ASP A 191 -2.61 23.18 3.25
C ASP A 191 -1.36 23.88 3.82
N ASN A 192 -1.38 24.27 5.09
CA ASN A 192 -0.25 24.87 5.79
C ASN A 192 0.66 23.87 6.53
N CYS A 193 0.40 22.56 6.40
CA CYS A 193 1.15 21.54 7.10
C CYS A 193 2.34 21.03 6.26
N LYS A 194 3.46 20.76 6.96
CA LYS A 194 4.65 20.14 6.37
C LYS A 194 4.62 18.64 6.58
N ILE A 195 4.77 17.90 5.50
CA ILE A 195 4.84 16.42 5.54
C ILE A 195 6.31 16.01 5.61
N PRO A 196 6.67 14.96 6.38
CA PRO A 196 8.02 14.43 6.41
C PRO A 196 8.54 14.10 5.01
N LYS A 197 9.79 14.45 4.70
CA LYS A 197 10.40 14.13 3.41
C LYS A 197 10.65 12.62 3.32
N ARG A 198 10.35 12.06 2.16
CA ARG A 198 10.66 10.66 1.87
C ARG A 198 12.15 10.54 1.61
N GLU A 199 12.84 9.72 2.38
CA GLU A 199 14.19 9.28 2.06
C GLU A 199 14.14 8.34 0.84
N LYS A 200 15.06 8.53 -0.10
CA LYS A 200 15.26 7.57 -1.18
C LYS A 200 15.86 6.31 -0.55
N LYS A 201 15.08 5.23 -0.52
CA LYS A 201 15.65 3.92 -0.16
C LYS A 201 16.38 3.37 -1.37
N GLU A 202 17.58 2.88 -1.14
CA GLU A 202 18.30 2.11 -2.15
C GLU A 202 17.49 0.88 -2.54
N MET A 203 17.58 0.53 -3.81
CA MET A 203 16.90 -0.63 -4.34
C MET A 203 17.80 -1.84 -4.12
N HIS A 204 17.28 -2.82 -3.40
CA HIS A 204 17.97 -4.08 -3.21
C HIS A 204 17.58 -5.01 -4.36
N VAL A 205 18.55 -5.61 -5.01
CA VAL A 205 18.36 -6.65 -6.03
C VAL A 205 19.00 -7.94 -5.55
N LEU A 206 18.50 -9.07 -6.01
CA LEU A 206 19.13 -10.36 -5.76
C LEU A 206 20.44 -10.42 -6.55
N PRO A 207 21.60 -10.58 -5.89
CA PRO A 207 22.89 -10.64 -6.58
C PRO A 207 22.95 -11.80 -7.56
N GLN A 208 23.56 -11.59 -8.72
CA GLN A 208 23.60 -12.58 -9.82
C GLN A 208 24.28 -13.90 -9.38
N ASP A 209 25.35 -13.82 -8.62
CA ASP A 209 26.09 -14.96 -8.06
C ASP A 209 25.28 -15.77 -7.02
N LYS A 210 24.20 -15.20 -6.49
CA LYS A 210 23.31 -15.84 -5.50
C LYS A 210 22.05 -16.46 -6.12
N ILE A 211 21.75 -16.20 -7.39
CA ILE A 211 20.54 -16.71 -8.06
C ILE A 211 20.53 -18.25 -8.06
N GLY A 212 21.67 -18.89 -8.30
CA GLY A 212 21.78 -20.36 -8.30
C GLY A 212 21.35 -20.94 -6.95
N ALA A 213 21.98 -20.53 -5.86
CA ALA A 213 21.67 -21.01 -4.52
C ALA A 213 20.21 -20.70 -4.10
N TYR A 214 19.70 -19.52 -4.50
CA TYR A 214 18.31 -19.13 -4.28
C TYR A 214 17.32 -20.07 -4.98
N LEU A 215 17.58 -20.43 -6.23
CA LEU A 215 16.74 -21.33 -7.03
C LEU A 215 16.89 -22.81 -6.61
N ASP A 216 18.05 -23.22 -6.10
CA ASP A 216 18.23 -24.58 -5.56
C ASP A 216 17.37 -24.79 -4.29
N GLU A 217 17.28 -23.78 -3.45
CA GLU A 217 16.34 -23.82 -2.33
C GLU A 217 14.88 -23.82 -2.79
N ALA A 218 14.54 -23.10 -3.88
CA ALA A 218 13.21 -23.16 -4.49
C ALA A 218 12.87 -24.58 -4.99
N LYS A 219 13.83 -25.33 -5.51
CA LYS A 219 13.66 -26.76 -5.88
C LYS A 219 13.38 -27.61 -4.65
N ARG A 220 14.13 -27.42 -3.57
CA ARG A 220 13.95 -28.14 -2.31
C ARG A 220 12.56 -27.89 -1.71
N LEU A 221 12.04 -26.66 -1.86
CA LEU A 221 10.73 -26.24 -1.36
C LEU A 221 9.57 -26.59 -2.32
N GLY A 222 9.84 -27.13 -3.50
CA GLY A 222 8.84 -27.50 -4.50
C GLY A 222 8.17 -26.31 -5.18
N VAL A 223 8.83 -25.15 -5.24
CA VAL A 223 8.31 -23.89 -5.83
C VAL A 223 9.22 -23.33 -6.93
N TYR A 224 10.06 -24.19 -7.50
CA TYR A 224 11.09 -23.80 -8.48
C TYR A 224 10.48 -23.10 -9.70
N ALA A 225 9.48 -23.70 -10.34
CA ALA A 225 8.87 -23.16 -11.55
C ALA A 225 8.28 -21.76 -11.32
N LEU A 226 7.66 -21.52 -10.15
CA LEU A 226 7.09 -20.23 -9.77
C LEU A 226 8.16 -19.13 -9.68
N PHE A 227 9.24 -19.38 -8.94
CA PHE A 227 10.30 -18.38 -8.75
C PHE A 227 11.19 -18.22 -9.98
N TYR A 228 11.38 -19.29 -10.77
CA TYR A 228 12.07 -19.23 -12.02
C TYR A 228 11.31 -18.34 -13.04
N LEU A 229 9.99 -18.52 -13.15
CA LEU A 229 9.16 -17.67 -13.99
C LEU A 229 9.22 -16.21 -13.53
N GLU A 230 9.18 -15.93 -12.22
CA GLU A 230 9.29 -14.57 -11.70
C GLU A 230 10.60 -13.90 -12.12
N LEU A 231 11.74 -14.60 -11.98
CA LEU A 231 13.06 -14.09 -12.34
C LEU A 231 13.27 -13.96 -13.86
N THR A 232 12.50 -14.68 -14.69
CA THR A 232 12.62 -14.61 -16.16
C THR A 232 11.58 -13.73 -16.83
N SER A 233 10.54 -13.30 -16.10
CA SER A 233 9.44 -12.48 -16.65
C SER A 233 9.21 -11.17 -15.91
N GLY A 234 9.65 -11.07 -14.67
CA GLY A 234 9.46 -9.88 -13.81
C GLY A 234 8.00 -9.52 -13.56
N LEU A 235 7.12 -10.50 -13.45
CA LEU A 235 5.70 -10.30 -13.18
C LEU A 235 5.47 -9.62 -11.82
N ARG A 236 4.35 -8.92 -11.66
CA ARG A 236 3.94 -8.51 -10.31
C ARG A 236 3.45 -9.73 -9.54
N ARG A 237 3.72 -9.81 -8.23
CA ARG A 237 3.31 -10.94 -7.39
C ARG A 237 1.85 -11.37 -7.60
N GLY A 238 0.93 -10.41 -7.70
CA GLY A 238 -0.48 -10.71 -7.93
C GLY A 238 -0.76 -11.24 -9.33
N GLU A 239 -0.03 -10.78 -10.35
CA GLU A 239 -0.10 -11.30 -11.71
C GLU A 239 0.38 -12.76 -11.75
N LEU A 240 1.58 -13.03 -11.20
CA LEU A 240 2.15 -14.36 -11.10
C LEU A 240 1.23 -15.38 -10.43
N LEU A 241 0.67 -15.00 -9.27
CA LEU A 241 -0.22 -15.88 -8.49
C LEU A 241 -1.61 -16.07 -9.11
N GLY A 242 -2.01 -15.20 -10.03
CA GLY A 242 -3.28 -15.28 -10.75
C GLY A 242 -3.21 -15.98 -12.09
N LEU A 243 -2.03 -16.52 -12.50
CA LEU A 243 -1.87 -17.21 -13.78
C LEU A 243 -2.61 -18.54 -13.80
N GLU A 244 -3.21 -18.81 -14.96
CA GLU A 244 -3.84 -20.08 -15.30
C GLU A 244 -3.17 -20.69 -16.53
N TRP A 245 -3.33 -21.99 -16.73
CA TRP A 245 -2.76 -22.67 -17.90
C TRP A 245 -3.28 -22.11 -19.22
N ALA A 246 -4.53 -21.65 -19.26
CA ALA A 246 -5.13 -20.99 -20.41
C ALA A 246 -4.44 -19.67 -20.81
N ASP A 247 -3.62 -19.07 -19.93
CA ASP A 247 -2.87 -17.84 -20.21
C ASP A 247 -1.57 -18.11 -20.99
N LEU A 248 -1.10 -19.37 -21.04
CA LEU A 248 0.11 -19.78 -21.76
C LEU A 248 -0.26 -20.47 -23.09
N ASN A 249 0.34 -19.99 -24.17
CA ASN A 249 0.37 -20.72 -25.43
C ASN A 249 1.77 -21.36 -25.58
N PRO A 250 1.89 -22.69 -25.42
CA PRO A 250 3.20 -23.37 -25.45
C PRO A 250 3.85 -23.35 -26.84
N GLU A 251 3.04 -23.38 -27.91
CA GLU A 251 3.55 -23.41 -29.30
C GLU A 251 4.20 -22.08 -29.69
N THR A 252 3.55 -20.96 -29.36
CA THR A 252 4.06 -19.62 -29.63
C THR A 252 4.96 -19.11 -28.51
N ARG A 253 5.02 -19.80 -27.38
CA ARG A 253 5.76 -19.43 -26.16
C ARG A 253 5.34 -18.08 -25.57
N MET A 254 4.08 -17.73 -25.77
CA MET A 254 3.52 -16.46 -25.34
C MET A 254 2.66 -16.62 -24.08
N LEU A 255 2.97 -15.82 -23.05
CA LEU A 255 2.23 -15.75 -21.80
C LEU A 255 1.41 -14.46 -21.77
N THR A 256 0.10 -14.57 -21.61
CA THR A 256 -0.82 -13.43 -21.52
C THR A 256 -1.08 -13.06 -20.06
N VAL A 257 -0.84 -11.80 -19.71
CA VAL A 257 -1.08 -11.24 -18.37
C VAL A 257 -2.29 -10.33 -18.46
N ASN A 258 -3.45 -10.79 -18.02
CA ASN A 258 -4.74 -10.07 -18.11
C ASN A 258 -5.49 -10.03 -16.77
N LYS A 259 -4.97 -10.67 -15.73
CA LYS A 259 -5.57 -10.77 -14.39
C LYS A 259 -4.53 -10.75 -13.30
N GLN A 260 -4.99 -10.56 -12.07
CA GLN A 260 -4.13 -10.59 -10.88
C GLN A 260 -4.90 -11.12 -9.67
N LEU A 261 -4.24 -11.85 -8.81
CA LEU A 261 -4.74 -12.23 -7.49
C LEU A 261 -4.58 -11.06 -6.52
N THR A 262 -5.67 -10.67 -5.87
CA THR A 262 -5.71 -9.61 -4.86
C THR A 262 -6.40 -10.10 -3.60
N ARG A 263 -6.22 -9.39 -2.49
CA ARG A 263 -6.98 -9.61 -1.26
C ARG A 263 -7.95 -8.46 -1.06
N SER A 264 -9.21 -8.75 -0.84
CA SER A 264 -10.25 -7.77 -0.53
C SER A 264 -11.17 -8.34 0.54
N GLY A 265 -11.47 -7.57 1.58
CA GLY A 265 -12.29 -8.04 2.70
C GLY A 265 -11.71 -9.26 3.43
N GLY A 266 -10.40 -9.53 3.31
CA GLY A 266 -9.74 -10.70 3.90
C GLY A 266 -9.67 -11.92 2.97
N GLU A 267 -10.44 -11.97 1.89
CA GLU A 267 -10.50 -13.07 0.93
C GLU A 267 -9.62 -12.84 -0.30
N LEU A 268 -9.12 -13.92 -0.90
CA LEU A 268 -8.39 -13.88 -2.15
C LEU A 268 -9.39 -13.84 -3.31
N CYS A 269 -9.20 -12.91 -4.23
CA CYS A 269 -10.05 -12.77 -5.41
C CYS A 269 -9.22 -12.38 -6.64
N ILE A 270 -9.68 -12.85 -7.80
CA ILE A 270 -9.14 -12.43 -9.09
C ILE A 270 -9.71 -11.08 -9.46
N SER A 271 -8.87 -10.19 -9.94
CA SER A 271 -9.26 -8.87 -10.43
C SER A 271 -8.53 -8.51 -11.71
N VAL A 272 -9.16 -7.66 -12.52
CA VAL A 272 -8.52 -7.08 -13.71
C VAL A 272 -7.44 -6.09 -13.28
N PRO A 273 -6.30 -5.99 -13.98
CA PRO A 273 -5.25 -5.01 -13.71
C PRO A 273 -5.75 -3.56 -13.73
N LYS A 274 -4.98 -2.65 -13.09
CA LYS A 274 -5.41 -1.24 -12.90
C LYS A 274 -5.48 -0.42 -14.19
N THR A 275 -4.63 -0.74 -15.16
CA THR A 275 -4.47 0.02 -16.39
C THR A 275 -4.43 -0.92 -17.57
N GLU A 276 -4.86 -0.45 -18.73
CA GLU A 276 -4.80 -1.19 -19.99
C GLU A 276 -3.37 -1.63 -20.32
N ASN A 277 -2.37 -0.82 -20.05
CA ASN A 277 -0.95 -1.16 -20.23
C ASN A 277 -0.48 -2.32 -19.32
N SER A 278 -1.26 -2.70 -18.32
CA SER A 278 -0.96 -3.87 -17.49
C SER A 278 -1.41 -5.17 -18.16
N ILE A 279 -2.31 -5.11 -19.14
CA ILE A 279 -2.67 -6.23 -19.99
C ILE A 279 -1.62 -6.31 -21.09
N ARG A 280 -0.89 -7.40 -21.11
CA ARG A 280 0.24 -7.59 -22.02
C ARG A 280 0.53 -9.05 -22.26
N THR A 281 1.24 -9.31 -23.33
CA THR A 281 1.77 -10.64 -23.67
C THR A 281 3.29 -10.61 -23.58
N ILE A 282 3.87 -11.63 -22.97
CA ILE A 282 5.31 -11.78 -22.74
C ILE A 282 5.79 -13.04 -23.45
N ALA A 283 6.85 -12.92 -24.26
CA ALA A 283 7.52 -14.08 -24.82
C ALA A 283 8.39 -14.75 -23.76
N LEU A 284 8.26 -16.06 -23.61
CA LEU A 284 9.06 -16.86 -22.68
C LEU A 284 10.17 -17.62 -23.40
N PRO A 285 11.34 -17.81 -22.78
CA PRO A 285 12.37 -18.72 -23.26
C PRO A 285 11.84 -20.16 -23.35
N GLU A 286 12.35 -20.93 -24.28
CA GLU A 286 11.95 -22.34 -24.50
C GLU A 286 12.11 -23.21 -23.25
N ASN A 287 13.23 -23.07 -22.55
CA ASN A 287 13.47 -23.79 -21.30
C ASN A 287 12.49 -23.40 -20.18
N THR A 288 12.00 -22.16 -20.17
CA THR A 288 10.94 -21.75 -19.23
C THR A 288 9.61 -22.42 -19.56
N VAL A 289 9.24 -22.50 -20.83
CA VAL A 289 8.02 -23.18 -21.27
C VAL A 289 8.10 -24.68 -20.96
N ALA A 290 9.22 -25.34 -21.23
CA ALA A 290 9.44 -26.75 -20.90
C ALA A 290 9.27 -26.99 -19.38
N LEU A 291 9.87 -26.13 -18.56
CA LEU A 291 9.72 -26.18 -17.09
C LEU A 291 8.25 -26.04 -16.64
N LEU A 292 7.49 -25.14 -17.27
CA LEU A 292 6.09 -24.94 -16.95
C LEU A 292 5.24 -26.14 -17.37
N ILE A 293 5.54 -26.78 -18.51
CA ILE A 293 4.86 -28.01 -18.93
C ILE A 293 5.13 -29.14 -17.92
N ASP A 294 6.36 -29.28 -17.45
CA ASP A 294 6.69 -30.26 -16.40
C ASP A 294 5.92 -29.98 -15.10
N GLU A 295 5.73 -28.70 -14.75
CA GLU A 295 4.92 -28.33 -13.61
C GLU A 295 3.43 -28.66 -13.81
N HIS A 296 2.90 -28.43 -15.01
CA HIS A 296 1.52 -28.78 -15.36
C HIS A 296 1.24 -30.27 -15.20
N ASN A 297 2.19 -31.11 -15.63
CA ASN A 297 2.07 -32.57 -15.54
C ASN A 297 1.96 -33.10 -14.10
N LYS A 298 2.39 -32.32 -13.09
CA LYS A 298 2.23 -32.68 -11.68
C LYS A 298 0.79 -32.49 -11.19
N HIS A 299 0.04 -31.55 -11.80
CA HIS A 299 -1.31 -31.16 -11.39
C HIS A 299 -2.22 -30.88 -12.62
N PRO A 300 -2.43 -31.87 -13.51
CA PRO A 300 -3.08 -31.65 -14.80
C PRO A 300 -4.54 -31.20 -14.69
N ASP A 301 -5.21 -31.55 -13.58
CA ASP A 301 -6.62 -31.21 -13.36
C ASP A 301 -6.80 -29.78 -12.80
N SER A 302 -5.72 -29.11 -12.38
CA SER A 302 -5.80 -27.75 -11.86
C SER A 302 -5.76 -26.71 -12.98
N PRO A 303 -6.71 -25.79 -13.07
CA PRO A 303 -6.62 -24.68 -14.02
C PRO A 303 -5.51 -23.68 -13.66
N LEU A 304 -5.06 -23.68 -12.40
CA LEU A 304 -4.05 -22.74 -11.90
C LEU A 304 -2.65 -23.19 -12.33
N MET A 305 -1.86 -22.26 -12.86
CA MET A 305 -0.46 -22.51 -13.22
C MET A 305 0.38 -22.87 -11.98
N PHE A 306 0.11 -22.22 -10.85
CA PHE A 306 0.77 -22.47 -9.57
C PHE A 306 -0.26 -22.83 -8.51
N TRP A 307 -0.55 -24.12 -8.44
CA TRP A 307 -1.47 -24.64 -7.45
C TRP A 307 -0.78 -24.87 -6.09
N CYS A 308 -1.48 -24.50 -5.01
CA CYS A 308 -0.98 -24.70 -3.64
C CYS A 308 -1.61 -25.94 -3.01
N PRO A 309 -0.85 -27.01 -2.74
CA PRO A 309 -1.38 -28.26 -2.14
C PRO A 309 -2.04 -28.03 -0.79
N ARG A 310 -1.51 -27.10 0.01
CA ARG A 310 -2.00 -26.84 1.37
C ARG A 310 -3.37 -26.19 1.42
N THR A 311 -3.68 -25.32 0.43
CA THR A 311 -4.94 -24.57 0.37
C THR A 311 -5.91 -25.15 -0.66
N ASN A 312 -5.46 -26.12 -1.45
CA ASN A 312 -6.17 -26.65 -2.62
C ASN A 312 -6.66 -25.52 -3.57
N GLY A 313 -5.78 -24.55 -3.83
CA GLY A 313 -6.12 -23.39 -4.64
C GLY A 313 -4.95 -22.42 -4.80
N TYR A 314 -5.20 -21.13 -4.75
CA TYR A 314 -4.16 -20.12 -4.90
C TYR A 314 -3.16 -20.12 -3.75
N TRP A 315 -1.89 -19.85 -4.08
CA TRP A 315 -0.90 -19.49 -3.08
C TRP A 315 -1.27 -18.17 -2.40
N SER A 316 -1.24 -18.16 -1.07
CA SER A 316 -1.38 -16.92 -0.32
C SER A 316 -0.17 -16.01 -0.57
N PRO A 317 -0.35 -14.70 -0.82
CA PRO A 317 0.76 -13.75 -0.92
C PRO A 317 1.67 -13.72 0.31
N ASP A 318 1.14 -14.04 1.49
CA ASP A 318 1.92 -14.12 2.73
C ASP A 318 2.76 -15.39 2.79
N SER A 319 2.21 -16.55 2.38
CA SER A 319 2.97 -17.81 2.28
C SER A 319 4.15 -17.66 1.31
N LEU A 320 3.92 -17.04 0.15
CA LEU A 320 4.97 -16.78 -0.82
C LEU A 320 6.09 -15.88 -0.25
N ARG A 321 5.73 -14.87 0.55
CA ARG A 321 6.71 -14.02 1.23
C ARG A 321 7.55 -14.81 2.24
N HIS A 322 6.97 -15.77 2.96
CA HIS A 322 7.72 -16.62 3.87
C HIS A 322 8.70 -17.54 3.14
N LEU A 323 8.26 -18.18 2.04
CA LEU A 323 9.13 -19.01 1.20
C LEU A 323 10.30 -18.17 0.63
N HIS A 324 10.01 -16.99 0.10
CA HIS A 324 11.02 -16.06 -0.39
C HIS A 324 12.10 -15.74 0.67
N LYS A 325 11.70 -15.47 1.91
CA LYS A 325 12.63 -15.21 3.01
C LYS A 325 13.50 -16.44 3.34
N GLN A 326 12.91 -17.64 3.33
CA GLN A 326 13.68 -18.88 3.52
C GLN A 326 14.72 -19.06 2.42
N MET A 327 14.37 -18.80 1.17
CA MET A 327 15.28 -18.88 0.03
C MET A 327 16.40 -17.84 0.11
N LEU A 328 16.12 -16.62 0.54
CA LEU A 328 17.16 -15.59 0.76
C LEU A 328 18.14 -16.03 1.85
N ALA A 329 17.63 -16.53 2.96
CA ALA A 329 18.47 -17.02 4.08
C ALA A 329 19.36 -18.18 3.62
N ALA A 330 18.83 -19.15 2.87
CA ALA A 330 19.60 -20.28 2.34
C ALA A 330 20.67 -19.85 1.33
N ALA A 331 20.40 -18.81 0.54
CA ALA A 331 21.36 -18.23 -0.39
C ALA A 331 22.39 -17.27 0.26
N GLY A 332 22.28 -17.02 1.57
CA GLY A 332 23.10 -16.05 2.29
C GLY A 332 22.90 -14.60 1.81
N VAL A 333 21.65 -14.26 1.48
CA VAL A 333 21.25 -12.91 1.01
C VAL A 333 20.45 -12.22 2.10
N ASP A 334 20.63 -10.89 2.21
CA ASP A 334 19.91 -10.07 3.18
C ASP A 334 18.38 -10.17 2.97
N GLU A 335 17.64 -10.40 4.06
CA GLU A 335 16.17 -10.45 4.07
C GLU A 335 15.49 -9.11 3.71
N SER A 336 16.24 -8.02 3.59
CA SER A 336 15.73 -6.73 3.12
C SER A 336 15.28 -6.76 1.66
N VAL A 337 15.80 -7.71 0.85
CA VAL A 337 15.33 -7.99 -0.51
C VAL A 337 13.89 -8.50 -0.44
N ARG A 338 12.96 -7.72 -0.95
CA ARG A 338 11.53 -8.06 -0.93
C ARG A 338 11.16 -8.90 -2.15
N PHE A 339 10.06 -9.63 -2.09
CA PHE A 339 9.54 -10.35 -3.27
C PHE A 339 9.42 -9.46 -4.51
N HIS A 340 8.95 -8.21 -4.36
CA HIS A 340 8.83 -7.28 -5.48
C HIS A 340 10.20 -6.88 -6.07
N ASP A 341 11.26 -7.01 -5.29
CA ASP A 341 12.62 -6.69 -5.76
C ASP A 341 13.17 -7.77 -6.71
N LEU A 342 12.56 -8.98 -6.79
CA LEU A 342 12.85 -9.96 -7.86
C LEU A 342 12.50 -9.41 -9.25
N ARG A 343 11.42 -8.63 -9.36
CA ARG A 343 11.08 -7.92 -10.59
C ARG A 343 12.12 -6.84 -10.92
N HIS A 344 12.69 -6.19 -9.91
CA HIS A 344 13.81 -5.27 -10.10
C HIS A 344 15.08 -6.03 -10.52
N THR A 345 15.32 -7.21 -9.96
CA THR A 345 16.39 -8.13 -10.37
C THR A 345 16.25 -8.49 -11.85
N PHE A 346 15.08 -8.95 -12.29
CA PHE A 346 14.80 -9.20 -13.71
C PHE A 346 15.15 -8.01 -14.59
N SER A 347 14.69 -6.80 -14.22
CA SER A 347 14.93 -5.59 -15.01
C SER A 347 16.41 -5.26 -15.10
N THR A 348 17.16 -5.41 -14.00
CA THR A 348 18.61 -5.16 -13.95
C THR A 348 19.34 -6.14 -14.85
N LEU A 349 19.03 -7.43 -14.73
CA LEU A 349 19.64 -8.49 -15.55
C LEU A 349 19.32 -8.31 -17.04
N ALA A 350 18.07 -7.97 -17.39
CA ALA A 350 17.68 -7.73 -18.78
C ALA A 350 18.46 -6.57 -19.41
N ILE A 351 18.57 -5.44 -18.69
CA ILE A 351 19.34 -4.29 -19.15
C ILE A 351 20.84 -4.62 -19.24
N GLN A 352 21.42 -5.33 -18.27
CA GLN A 352 22.81 -5.78 -18.29
C GLN A 352 23.07 -6.73 -19.45
N SER A 353 22.10 -7.57 -19.83
CA SER A 353 22.17 -8.44 -21.01
C SER A 353 21.99 -7.70 -22.35
N GLY A 354 21.81 -6.37 -22.31
CA GLY A 354 21.72 -5.54 -23.51
C GLY A 354 20.32 -5.37 -24.08
N VAL A 355 19.26 -5.78 -23.35
CA VAL A 355 17.88 -5.51 -23.74
C VAL A 355 17.59 -4.03 -23.52
N ASP A 356 17.00 -3.36 -24.51
CA ASP A 356 16.70 -1.94 -24.42
C ASP A 356 15.62 -1.64 -23.36
N ALA A 357 15.72 -0.47 -22.73
CA ALA A 357 14.84 -0.08 -21.62
C ALA A 357 13.36 0.02 -22.00
N LYS A 358 13.04 0.30 -23.27
CA LYS A 358 11.65 0.39 -23.75
C LYS A 358 11.04 -1.01 -23.86
N THR A 359 11.78 -1.97 -24.35
CA THR A 359 11.37 -3.39 -24.39
C THR A 359 11.17 -3.94 -22.97
N VAL A 360 12.12 -3.69 -22.05
CA VAL A 360 11.99 -4.08 -20.63
C VAL A 360 10.74 -3.42 -20.01
N ALA A 361 10.49 -2.12 -20.25
CA ALA A 361 9.31 -1.43 -19.77
C ALA A 361 8.01 -2.04 -20.32
N GLY A 362 8.00 -2.45 -21.60
CA GLY A 362 6.89 -3.16 -22.23
C GLY A 362 6.63 -4.52 -21.57
N MET A 363 7.66 -5.35 -21.40
CA MET A 363 7.54 -6.64 -20.72
C MET A 363 6.99 -6.50 -19.29
N LEU A 364 7.43 -5.48 -18.56
CA LEU A 364 6.98 -5.20 -17.23
C LEU A 364 5.58 -4.56 -17.16
N GLY A 365 5.08 -3.96 -18.23
CA GLY A 365 3.84 -3.16 -18.20
C GLY A 365 4.01 -1.91 -17.32
N HIS A 366 5.13 -1.19 -17.49
CA HIS A 366 5.35 0.12 -16.88
C HIS A 366 4.63 1.20 -17.69
N TYR A 367 4.04 2.17 -17.02
CA TYR A 367 3.37 3.31 -17.67
C TYR A 367 4.34 4.16 -18.51
N SER A 368 5.61 4.21 -18.13
CA SER A 368 6.64 5.02 -18.78
C SER A 368 8.00 4.31 -18.74
N ALA A 369 8.68 4.31 -19.88
CA ALA A 369 10.09 3.87 -19.96
C ALA A 369 11.02 4.74 -19.11
N ALA A 370 10.66 6.02 -18.87
CA ALA A 370 11.41 6.91 -17.98
C ALA A 370 11.51 6.33 -16.55
N PHE A 371 10.45 5.69 -16.04
CA PHE A 371 10.50 5.02 -14.73
C PHE A 371 11.52 3.89 -14.71
N THR A 372 11.63 3.12 -15.78
CA THR A 372 12.64 2.06 -15.94
C THR A 372 14.04 2.67 -16.02
N LEU A 373 14.23 3.73 -16.80
CA LEU A 373 15.49 4.45 -16.90
C LEU A 373 15.91 5.07 -15.56
N ASP A 374 15.05 5.83 -14.89
CA ASP A 374 15.33 6.47 -13.59
C ASP A 374 15.69 5.45 -12.50
N THR A 375 15.16 4.25 -12.62
CA THR A 375 15.34 3.17 -11.65
C THR A 375 16.66 2.43 -11.88
N TYR A 376 17.09 2.29 -13.16
CA TYR A 376 18.23 1.46 -13.58
C TYR A 376 19.37 2.26 -14.24
N THR A 377 19.45 3.57 -14.01
CA THR A 377 20.43 4.50 -14.64
C THR A 377 21.89 4.31 -14.22
N HIS A 378 22.22 3.30 -13.45
CA HIS A 378 23.63 2.97 -13.25
C HIS A 378 24.17 2.24 -14.50
N VAL A 379 24.38 3.01 -15.57
CA VAL A 379 25.15 2.53 -16.74
C VAL A 379 26.55 2.19 -16.25
N THR A 380 26.84 0.90 -16.14
CA THR A 380 28.18 0.44 -15.77
C THR A 380 29.19 0.78 -16.87
N GLU A 381 30.45 0.97 -16.50
CA GLU A 381 31.53 1.16 -17.50
C GLU A 381 31.58 0.01 -18.53
N GLN A 382 31.29 -1.23 -18.09
CA GLN A 382 31.16 -2.39 -18.97
C GLN A 382 30.06 -2.23 -20.02
N MET A 383 28.93 -1.63 -19.67
CA MET A 383 27.84 -1.37 -20.63
C MET A 383 28.26 -0.33 -21.67
N LYS A 384 29.05 0.69 -21.29
CA LYS A 384 29.57 1.69 -22.21
C LYS A 384 30.56 1.05 -23.18
N GLN A 385 31.46 0.21 -22.68
CA GLN A 385 32.44 -0.52 -23.50
C GLN A 385 31.74 -1.48 -24.48
N SER A 386 30.81 -2.30 -23.99
CA SER A 386 30.02 -3.21 -24.83
C SER A 386 29.20 -2.48 -25.92
N ALA A 387 28.66 -1.31 -25.58
CA ALA A 387 27.95 -0.47 -26.56
C ALA A 387 28.93 0.08 -27.64
N ALA A 388 30.11 0.55 -27.23
CA ALA A 388 31.10 1.03 -28.15
C ALA A 388 31.60 -0.09 -29.08
N GLU A 389 31.84 -1.29 -28.55
CA GLU A 389 32.23 -2.46 -29.36
C GLU A 389 31.15 -2.85 -30.37
N LYS A 390 29.88 -2.94 -29.95
CA LYS A 390 28.74 -3.24 -30.84
C LYS A 390 28.60 -2.21 -31.96
N ILE A 391 28.76 -0.91 -31.65
CA ILE A 391 28.74 0.16 -32.64
C ILE A 391 29.91 0.00 -33.60
N GLY A 392 31.11 -0.28 -33.09
CA GLY A 392 32.31 -0.50 -33.91
C GLY A 392 32.13 -1.68 -34.87
N VAL A 393 31.66 -2.82 -34.40
CA VAL A 393 31.37 -4.01 -35.23
C VAL A 393 30.33 -3.67 -36.31
N PHE A 394 29.24 -2.98 -35.96
CA PHE A 394 28.20 -2.60 -36.92
C PHE A 394 28.72 -1.67 -38.01
N ILE A 395 29.51 -0.65 -37.64
CA ILE A 395 30.15 0.28 -38.60
C ILE A 395 31.12 -0.46 -39.50
N ASN A 396 32.02 -1.31 -38.93
CA ASN A 396 32.99 -2.07 -39.70
C ASN A 396 32.32 -3.05 -40.68
N ALA A 397 31.23 -3.70 -40.27
CA ALA A 397 30.44 -4.54 -41.16
C ALA A 397 29.78 -3.75 -42.31
N SER A 398 29.42 -2.51 -42.07
CA SER A 398 28.75 -1.63 -43.05
C SER A 398 29.71 -0.95 -44.01
N VAL A 399 30.97 -0.75 -43.58
CA VAL A 399 31.98 0.04 -44.36
C VAL A 399 33.03 -0.81 -45.03
N ASN A 400 33.07 -2.12 -44.76
CA ASN A 400 34.05 -3.09 -45.35
C ASN A 400 35.54 -2.66 -45.15
N VAL A 401 35.83 -1.99 -44.05
CA VAL A 401 37.18 -1.49 -43.73
C VAL A 401 37.90 -2.50 -42.87
N GLN A 402 38.96 -3.13 -43.45
CA GLN A 402 39.98 -3.83 -42.66
C GLN A 402 40.78 -2.77 -41.90
N VAL A 403 40.60 -2.65 -40.61
CA VAL A 403 41.50 -1.86 -39.76
C VAL A 403 42.77 -2.69 -39.55
N ASN A 404 43.84 -2.36 -40.32
CA ASN A 404 45.17 -2.86 -40.03
C ASN A 404 45.62 -2.24 -38.70
N VAL A 405 45.68 -3.06 -37.65
CA VAL A 405 46.31 -2.68 -36.40
C VAL A 405 47.81 -2.56 -36.67
N VAL A 406 48.30 -1.33 -36.81
CA VAL A 406 49.72 -1.04 -36.89
C VAL A 406 50.31 -1.28 -35.51
N HIS A 407 50.97 -2.41 -35.34
CA HIS A 407 51.85 -2.60 -34.20
C HIS A 407 53.09 -1.71 -34.41
N SER A 408 53.25 -0.70 -33.59
CA SER A 408 54.49 0.05 -33.50
C SER A 408 55.62 -0.89 -33.03
N PRO A 409 56.76 -1.00 -33.79
CA PRO A 409 57.88 -1.82 -33.31
C PRO A 409 58.48 -1.11 -32.06
N SER A 410 58.62 -1.87 -31.00
CA SER A 410 59.47 -1.52 -29.87
C SER A 410 60.90 -1.38 -30.33
N THR A 411 61.43 -0.16 -30.33
CA THR A 411 62.85 0.09 -30.46
C THR A 411 63.59 -0.33 -29.20
N ALA A 412 64.13 -1.54 -29.22
CA ALA A 412 65.20 -1.91 -28.29
C ALA A 412 66.47 -1.14 -28.69
N ALA A 413 66.93 -0.28 -27.84
CA ALA A 413 68.27 0.32 -27.94
C ALA A 413 69.18 -0.65 -27.26
N ASP A 414 70.07 -1.26 -28.10
CA ASP A 414 71.25 -1.92 -27.64
C ASP A 414 72.31 -0.84 -27.34
N ASP A 415 72.68 -0.68 -26.11
CA ASP A 415 73.91 0.04 -25.66
C ASP A 415 75.08 -0.95 -25.67
N ASP A 416 75.85 -0.94 -26.74
CA ASP A 416 77.16 -1.47 -26.71
C ASP A 416 78.16 -0.34 -26.41
N CYS A 417 78.68 -0.43 -25.23
CA CYS A 417 79.79 0.42 -24.78
C CYS A 417 81.08 -0.31 -25.00
N GLU A 418 81.81 0.05 -26.09
CA GLU A 418 83.21 -0.32 -26.24
C GLU A 418 84.10 0.81 -25.72
N SER A 419 84.93 0.39 -24.81
CA SER A 419 86.11 1.09 -24.33
C SER A 419 87.13 1.25 -25.39
N ASP A 420 87.77 2.40 -25.57
CA ASP A 420 89.17 2.41 -25.90
C ASP A 420 89.93 3.60 -25.27
N GLN A 421 91.13 3.25 -24.86
CA GLN A 421 92.16 4.00 -24.15
C GLN A 421 92.83 5.04 -25.03
N THR A 422 93.41 6.00 -24.38
CA THR A 422 94.72 6.63 -24.53
C THR A 422 94.69 8.13 -24.70
N ALA A 423 95.27 8.78 -23.74
CA ALA A 423 96.40 9.56 -23.49
C ALA A 423 96.18 10.58 -22.36
#